data_4cd9a48043b4c1b21b66744b4a02a63b
#
_entry.id   4cd9a48043b4c1b21b66744b4a02a63b
#
_cell.length_a   1.000
_cell.length_b   1.000
_cell.length_c   1.000
_cell.angle_alpha   90.00
_cell.angle_beta   90.00
_cell.angle_gamma   90.00
#
_symmetry.space_group_name_H-M   'P 1'
#
loop_
_entity.id
_entity.type
_entity.pdbx_description
1 polymer ?
#
loop_
_entity_poly.entity_id
_entity_poly.type
_entity_poly.pdbx_seq_one_letter_code
_entity_poly.pdbx_strand_id
1 'polypeptide(L)'
;FGYPIKDPHRYGVVELGPAGIPVSIQEKPQKPRSNLAVTGMYFYPNNVLDVAAPVKPSARGELEITTVNEHYLNLRHLHVTTLGRGFAWLDTGTHSSLAEASNFVETIQARQGLKIACLEEIALRNGWRTPEQIHTDALPMQHNEYGQYILELAAAAQQTGLLAQQDDEAGASGVTLAQDIAVPAQTGSSKTSGEN
;
A
#
# COMPACT_ATOMS: atom_id res chain seq x y z
N PHE A 1 3.33 1.95 5.77
CA PHE A 1 2.07 1.41 6.30
C PHE A 1 2.35 0.38 7.39
N GLY A 2 1.59 0.47 8.50
CA GLY A 2 1.70 -0.43 9.63
C GLY A 2 0.44 -1.30 9.78
N TYR A 3 0.63 -2.57 10.14
CA TYR A 3 -0.46 -3.51 10.35
C TYR A 3 -0.33 -4.17 11.72
N PRO A 4 -1.37 -4.11 12.58
CA PRO A 4 -1.34 -4.75 13.89
C PRO A 4 -1.34 -6.27 13.75
N ILE A 5 -0.32 -6.94 14.31
CA ILE A 5 -0.20 -8.40 14.26
C ILE A 5 0.13 -8.98 15.63
N LYS A 6 -0.03 -10.29 15.73
CA LYS A 6 0.22 -11.03 16.97
C LYS A 6 1.71 -11.28 17.23
N ASP A 7 2.47 -11.56 16.17
CA ASP A 7 3.89 -11.95 16.24
C ASP A 7 4.80 -10.96 15.49
N PRO A 8 4.99 -9.72 15.99
CA PRO A 8 5.68 -8.65 15.26
C PRO A 8 7.19 -8.87 15.10
N HIS A 9 7.81 -9.71 15.93
CA HIS A 9 9.26 -9.95 15.93
C HIS A 9 9.83 -10.51 14.60
N ARG A 10 8.95 -10.96 13.71
CA ARG A 10 9.35 -11.48 12.39
C ARG A 10 9.53 -10.41 11.33
N TYR A 11 9.13 -9.18 11.62
CA TYR A 11 8.99 -8.08 10.67
C TYR A 11 9.70 -6.82 11.16
N GLY A 12 9.81 -5.84 10.30
CA GLY A 12 10.07 -4.48 10.74
C GLY A 12 8.93 -4.02 11.64
N VAL A 13 9.24 -3.38 12.76
CA VAL A 13 8.26 -2.93 13.75
C VAL A 13 8.40 -1.45 13.95
N VAL A 14 7.29 -0.73 13.85
CA VAL A 14 7.24 0.71 14.12
C VAL A 14 6.51 0.96 15.44
N GLU A 15 7.06 1.87 16.25
CA GLU A 15 6.45 2.37 17.47
C GLU A 15 5.89 3.77 17.19
N LEU A 16 4.64 3.99 17.57
CA LEU A 16 3.99 5.29 17.49
C LEU A 16 3.91 5.92 18.88
N GLY A 17 4.32 7.16 18.98
CA GLY A 17 4.13 7.99 20.15
C GLY A 17 2.76 8.69 20.17
N PRO A 18 2.60 9.73 21.01
CA PRO A 18 1.40 10.55 21.05
C PRO A 18 1.05 11.11 19.66
N ALA A 19 -0.25 11.23 19.41
CA ALA A 19 -0.79 11.71 18.13
C ALA A 19 -0.37 10.87 16.89
N GLY A 20 0.05 9.61 17.06
CA GLY A 20 0.40 8.72 15.96
C GLY A 20 1.75 9.04 15.29
N ILE A 21 2.59 9.86 15.94
CA ILE A 21 3.91 10.22 15.41
C ILE A 21 4.87 9.02 15.61
N PRO A 22 5.55 8.54 14.54
CA PRO A 22 6.52 7.46 14.67
C PRO A 22 7.72 7.92 15.54
N VAL A 23 8.10 7.10 16.52
CA VAL A 23 9.20 7.37 17.44
C VAL A 23 10.35 6.39 17.32
N SER A 24 10.09 5.19 16.83
CA SER A 24 11.13 4.21 16.53
C SER A 24 10.67 3.25 15.42
N ILE A 25 11.64 2.73 14.69
CA ILE A 25 11.45 1.63 13.74
C ILE A 25 12.62 0.66 13.91
N GLN A 26 12.37 -0.64 13.92
CA GLN A 26 13.39 -1.66 14.15
C GLN A 26 13.13 -2.87 13.25
N GLU A 27 14.18 -3.40 12.64
CA GLU A 27 14.08 -4.62 11.83
C GLU A 27 14.12 -5.85 12.73
N LYS A 28 13.10 -6.69 12.65
CA LYS A 28 12.97 -7.99 13.34
C LYS A 28 13.48 -7.97 14.79
N PRO A 29 12.95 -7.08 15.64
CA PRO A 29 13.44 -6.93 17.00
C PRO A 29 13.11 -8.17 17.84
N GLN A 30 14.04 -8.62 18.66
CA GLN A 30 13.79 -9.72 19.61
C GLN A 30 12.74 -9.36 20.66
N LYS A 31 12.68 -8.09 21.04
CA LYS A 31 11.70 -7.56 22.00
C LYS A 31 11.01 -6.34 21.36
N PRO A 32 9.96 -6.58 20.58
CA PRO A 32 9.20 -5.51 19.93
C PRO A 32 8.60 -4.55 20.96
N ARG A 33 8.66 -3.25 20.68
CA ARG A 33 8.03 -2.22 21.52
C ARG A 33 6.58 -1.95 21.15
N SER A 34 6.13 -2.46 20.03
CA SER A 34 4.75 -2.39 19.56
C SER A 34 4.38 -3.67 18.83
N ASN A 35 3.10 -3.83 18.51
CA ASN A 35 2.59 -4.90 17.66
C ASN A 35 2.35 -4.44 16.21
N LEU A 36 2.84 -3.25 15.83
CA LEU A 36 2.61 -2.66 14.53
C LEU A 36 3.74 -3.06 13.56
N ALA A 37 3.49 -4.11 12.78
CA ALA A 37 4.42 -4.56 11.75
C ALA A 37 4.40 -3.59 10.56
N VAL A 38 5.58 -3.30 10.01
CA VAL A 38 5.73 -2.52 8.79
C VAL A 38 5.44 -3.43 7.60
N THR A 39 4.47 -3.05 6.78
CA THR A 39 4.13 -3.80 5.57
C THR A 39 5.14 -3.53 4.44
N GLY A 40 5.08 -4.30 3.35
CA GLY A 40 5.95 -4.12 2.18
C GLY A 40 5.50 -2.98 1.24
N MET A 41 4.63 -2.09 1.66
CA MET A 41 4.12 -0.98 0.85
C MET A 41 4.69 0.35 1.35
N TYR A 42 5.38 1.07 0.45
CA TYR A 42 6.06 2.32 0.77
C TYR A 42 5.83 3.36 -0.32
N PHE A 43 5.74 4.63 0.08
CA PHE A 43 5.78 5.78 -0.82
C PHE A 43 6.92 6.69 -0.40
N TYR A 44 7.81 6.99 -1.32
CA TYR A 44 8.99 7.80 -1.07
C TYR A 44 9.06 8.99 -2.02
N PRO A 45 9.64 10.12 -1.59
CA PRO A 45 10.02 11.18 -2.50
C PRO A 45 11.18 10.75 -3.41
N ASN A 46 11.40 11.47 -4.51
CA ASN A 46 12.40 11.09 -5.52
C ASN A 46 13.84 10.98 -4.98
N ASN A 47 14.18 11.68 -3.90
CA ASN A 47 15.50 11.58 -3.27
C ASN A 47 15.77 10.23 -2.58
N VAL A 48 14.81 9.32 -2.57
CA VAL A 48 15.01 7.98 -1.99
C VAL A 48 16.15 7.21 -2.65
N LEU A 49 16.43 7.47 -3.91
CA LEU A 49 17.56 6.84 -4.62
C LEU A 49 18.90 7.22 -3.99
N ASP A 50 19.08 8.49 -3.62
CA ASP A 50 20.29 8.97 -2.96
C ASP A 50 20.40 8.46 -1.52
N VAL A 51 19.26 8.24 -0.85
CA VAL A 51 19.20 7.68 0.51
C VAL A 51 19.49 6.17 0.49
N ALA A 52 18.99 5.45 -0.51
CA ALA A 52 19.13 4.00 -0.61
C ALA A 52 20.52 3.58 -1.11
N ALA A 53 21.13 4.36 -2.02
CA ALA A 53 22.41 4.01 -2.63
C ALA A 53 23.57 3.73 -1.63
N PRO A 54 23.74 4.50 -0.53
CA PRO A 54 24.81 4.25 0.45
C PRO A 54 24.47 3.20 1.51
N VAL A 55 23.25 2.59 1.49
CA VAL A 55 22.84 1.60 2.49
C VAL A 55 23.78 0.40 2.42
N LYS A 56 24.28 0.00 3.59
CA LYS A 56 25.16 -1.16 3.74
C LYS A 56 24.39 -2.35 4.31
N PRO A 57 24.84 -3.58 4.02
CA PRO A 57 24.26 -4.76 4.64
C PRO A 57 24.26 -4.67 6.18
N SER A 58 23.17 -5.10 6.78
CA SER A 58 23.02 -5.21 8.23
C SER A 58 23.91 -6.34 8.79
N ALA A 59 23.90 -6.53 10.11
CA ALA A 59 24.56 -7.68 10.75
C ALA A 59 24.03 -9.04 10.24
N ARG A 60 22.86 -9.06 9.59
CA ARG A 60 22.25 -10.22 8.94
C ARG A 60 22.77 -10.45 7.51
N GLY A 61 23.56 -9.54 6.97
CA GLY A 61 24.07 -9.56 5.61
C GLY A 61 23.06 -9.09 4.55
N GLU A 62 21.93 -8.50 4.96
CA GLU A 62 20.85 -8.03 4.08
C GLU A 62 20.82 -6.51 4.01
N LEU A 63 20.46 -5.96 2.83
CA LEU A 63 20.14 -4.54 2.68
C LEU A 63 18.72 -4.34 3.22
N GLU A 64 18.61 -3.60 4.32
CA GLU A 64 17.34 -3.43 5.01
C GLU A 64 16.63 -2.16 4.57
N ILE A 65 15.38 -2.28 4.14
CA ILE A 65 14.51 -1.12 3.86
C ILE A 65 14.26 -0.31 5.14
N THR A 66 14.33 -0.94 6.29
CA THR A 66 14.22 -0.29 7.60
C THR A 66 15.26 0.81 7.78
N THR A 67 16.49 0.65 7.24
CA THR A 67 17.53 1.69 7.27
C THR A 67 17.13 2.94 6.49
N VAL A 68 16.46 2.76 5.34
CA VAL A 68 15.90 3.88 4.57
C VAL A 68 14.79 4.58 5.36
N ASN A 69 13.90 3.82 6.00
CA ASN A 69 12.84 4.37 6.84
C ASN A 69 13.39 5.10 8.06
N GLU A 70 14.46 4.60 8.69
CA GLU A 70 15.16 5.26 9.80
C GLU A 70 15.73 6.62 9.40
N HIS A 71 16.24 6.73 8.16
CA HIS A 71 16.70 8.02 7.65
C HIS A 71 15.56 9.07 7.67
N TYR A 72 14.38 8.73 7.13
CA TYR A 72 13.22 9.62 7.14
C TYR A 72 12.65 9.84 8.55
N LEU A 73 12.71 8.84 9.42
CA LEU A 73 12.34 8.97 10.83
C LEU A 73 13.21 10.03 11.53
N ASN A 74 14.54 9.96 11.36
CA ASN A 74 15.49 10.89 11.96
C ASN A 74 15.30 12.33 11.47
N LEU A 75 14.87 12.50 10.23
CA LEU A 75 14.49 13.80 9.66
C LEU A 75 13.07 14.24 10.05
N ARG A 76 12.31 13.44 10.80
CA ARG A 76 10.88 13.66 11.12
C ARG A 76 9.98 13.74 9.87
N HIS A 77 10.37 13.07 8.80
CA HIS A 77 9.64 13.00 7.54
C HIS A 77 8.96 11.63 7.34
N LEU A 78 9.09 10.71 8.29
CA LEU A 78 8.39 9.43 8.23
C LEU A 78 6.95 9.61 8.69
N HIS A 79 6.01 9.19 7.85
CA HIS A 79 4.59 9.08 8.18
C HIS A 79 4.19 7.62 8.21
N VAL A 80 3.29 7.26 9.12
CA VAL A 80 2.78 5.90 9.26
C VAL A 80 1.27 5.91 9.24
N THR A 81 0.71 5.23 8.24
CA THR A 81 -0.73 4.95 8.18
C THR A 81 -0.99 3.54 8.67
N THR A 82 -1.80 3.41 9.71
CA THR A 82 -2.19 2.10 10.24
C THR A 82 -3.34 1.54 9.45
N LEU A 83 -3.17 0.33 8.90
CA LEU A 83 -4.21 -0.41 8.22
C LEU A 83 -5.21 -0.96 9.25
N GLY A 84 -6.49 -0.67 9.05
CA GLY A 84 -7.56 -1.04 9.97
C GLY A 84 -8.13 -2.46 9.73
N ARG A 85 -9.27 -2.75 10.34
CA ARG A 85 -9.91 -4.08 10.29
C ARG A 85 -10.39 -4.52 8.92
N GLY A 86 -10.59 -3.58 7.97
CA GLY A 86 -10.99 -3.89 6.60
C GLY A 86 -9.86 -4.44 5.72
N PHE A 87 -8.63 -4.48 6.24
CA PHE A 87 -7.46 -4.96 5.50
C PHE A 87 -7.06 -6.35 6.01
N ALA A 88 -6.67 -7.21 5.07
CA ALA A 88 -5.95 -8.45 5.35
C ALA A 88 -4.53 -8.32 4.78
N TRP A 89 -3.54 -8.26 5.66
CA TRP A 89 -2.15 -8.29 5.25
C TRP A 89 -1.60 -9.70 5.45
N LEU A 90 -1.11 -10.29 4.38
CA LEU A 90 -0.63 -11.65 4.32
C LEU A 90 0.84 -11.64 3.90
N ASP A 91 1.70 -12.18 4.75
CA ASP A 91 3.10 -12.43 4.40
C ASP A 91 3.19 -13.72 3.57
N THR A 92 4.08 -13.74 2.59
CA THR A 92 4.29 -14.89 1.70
C THR A 92 5.75 -15.38 1.72
N GLY A 93 6.50 -15.03 2.76
CA GLY A 93 7.93 -15.30 2.87
C GLY A 93 8.28 -16.76 3.18
N THR A 94 7.32 -17.62 3.50
CA THR A 94 7.52 -19.05 3.72
C THR A 94 6.53 -19.87 2.91
N HIS A 95 6.83 -21.16 2.68
CA HIS A 95 5.88 -22.07 2.00
C HIS A 95 4.53 -22.14 2.71
N SER A 96 4.52 -22.16 4.05
CA SER A 96 3.28 -22.19 4.83
C SER A 96 2.49 -20.91 4.66
N SER A 97 3.12 -19.74 4.83
CA SER A 97 2.42 -18.45 4.72
C SER A 97 1.94 -18.18 3.28
N LEU A 98 2.67 -18.65 2.27
CA LEU A 98 2.20 -18.60 0.87
C LEU A 98 0.96 -19.46 0.66
N ALA A 99 0.92 -20.68 1.20
CA ALA A 99 -0.25 -21.55 1.12
C ALA A 99 -1.46 -20.95 1.85
N GLU A 100 -1.25 -20.39 3.04
CA GLU A 100 -2.29 -19.68 3.80
C GLU A 100 -2.86 -18.48 3.02
N ALA A 101 -1.99 -17.67 2.40
CA ALA A 101 -2.41 -16.55 1.57
C ALA A 101 -3.21 -17.00 0.35
N SER A 102 -2.77 -18.08 -0.32
CA SER A 102 -3.48 -18.67 -1.47
C SER A 102 -4.86 -19.15 -1.09
N ASN A 103 -4.99 -19.88 0.02
CA ASN A 103 -6.28 -20.36 0.53
C ASN A 103 -7.20 -19.20 0.93
N PHE A 104 -6.65 -18.15 1.53
CA PHE A 104 -7.42 -16.96 1.88
C PHE A 104 -7.98 -16.28 0.63
N VAL A 105 -7.14 -16.03 -0.37
CA VAL A 105 -7.54 -15.42 -1.65
C VAL A 105 -8.61 -16.26 -2.34
N GLU A 106 -8.37 -17.57 -2.45
CA GLU A 106 -9.33 -18.52 -3.06
C GLU A 106 -10.69 -18.47 -2.34
N THR A 107 -10.68 -18.51 -1.01
CA THR A 107 -11.93 -18.46 -0.21
C THR A 107 -12.70 -17.18 -0.45
N ILE A 108 -12.02 -16.01 -0.49
CA ILE A 108 -12.67 -14.73 -0.73
C ILE A 108 -13.23 -14.67 -2.14
N GLN A 109 -12.46 -15.07 -3.15
CA GLN A 109 -12.90 -15.09 -4.55
C GLN A 109 -14.10 -16.02 -4.76
N ALA A 110 -14.06 -17.23 -4.22
CA ALA A 110 -15.14 -18.20 -4.32
C ALA A 110 -16.43 -17.70 -3.65
N ARG A 111 -16.32 -16.95 -2.56
CA ARG A 111 -17.49 -16.41 -1.83
C ARG A 111 -18.10 -15.18 -2.46
N GLN A 112 -17.27 -14.30 -2.98
CA GLN A 112 -17.70 -13.00 -3.53
C GLN A 112 -17.98 -13.06 -5.03
N GLY A 113 -17.46 -14.06 -5.74
CA GLY A 113 -17.50 -14.11 -7.19
C GLY A 113 -16.65 -13.05 -7.88
N LEU A 114 -15.71 -12.42 -7.15
CA LEU A 114 -14.81 -11.38 -7.65
C LEU A 114 -13.39 -11.91 -7.71
N LYS A 115 -12.56 -11.37 -8.58
CA LYS A 115 -11.12 -11.68 -8.64
C LYS A 115 -10.32 -10.60 -7.93
N ILE A 116 -9.49 -11.00 -6.97
CA ILE A 116 -8.58 -10.10 -6.26
C ILE A 116 -7.47 -9.67 -7.20
N ALA A 117 -7.17 -8.37 -7.24
CA ALA A 117 -6.15 -7.76 -8.09
C ALA A 117 -6.32 -8.06 -9.60
N CYS A 118 -7.56 -8.18 -10.08
CA CYS A 118 -7.86 -8.30 -11.50
C CYS A 118 -7.51 -6.97 -12.20
N LEU A 119 -6.42 -6.96 -12.96
CA LEU A 119 -5.90 -5.75 -13.58
C LEU A 119 -6.86 -5.20 -14.65
N GLU A 120 -7.53 -6.06 -15.37
CA GLU A 120 -8.53 -5.70 -16.38
C GLU A 120 -9.74 -5.03 -15.74
N GLU A 121 -10.23 -5.55 -14.62
CA GLU A 121 -11.32 -4.92 -13.86
C GLU A 121 -10.90 -3.55 -13.33
N ILE A 122 -9.70 -3.45 -12.74
CA ILE A 122 -9.15 -2.20 -12.24
C ILE A 122 -9.01 -1.18 -13.38
N ALA A 123 -8.51 -1.59 -14.53
CA ALA A 123 -8.36 -0.71 -15.69
C ALA A 123 -9.72 -0.23 -16.23
N LEU A 124 -10.71 -1.12 -16.26
CA LEU A 124 -12.08 -0.79 -16.66
C LEU A 124 -12.72 0.22 -15.70
N ARG A 125 -12.66 -0.04 -14.39
CA ARG A 125 -13.23 0.84 -13.36
C ARG A 125 -12.61 2.23 -13.34
N ASN A 126 -11.31 2.33 -13.63
CA ASN A 126 -10.61 3.62 -13.71
C ASN A 126 -10.73 4.29 -15.09
N GLY A 127 -11.46 3.71 -16.04
CA GLY A 127 -11.59 4.26 -17.39
C GLY A 127 -10.30 4.22 -18.22
N TRP A 128 -9.29 3.44 -17.81
CA TRP A 128 -8.04 3.28 -18.56
C TRP A 128 -8.19 2.37 -19.77
N ARG A 129 -9.20 1.51 -19.74
CA ARG A 129 -9.57 0.59 -20.82
C ARG A 129 -11.08 0.65 -21.02
N THR A 130 -11.53 0.56 -22.29
CA THR A 130 -12.95 0.44 -22.60
C THR A 130 -13.43 -1.01 -22.48
N PRO A 131 -14.76 -1.24 -22.31
CA PRO A 131 -15.32 -2.60 -22.32
C PRO A 131 -14.94 -3.41 -23.57
N GLU A 132 -14.90 -2.77 -24.77
CA GLU A 132 -14.55 -3.42 -26.03
C GLU A 132 -13.08 -3.85 -26.05
N GLN A 133 -12.19 -3.02 -25.48
CA GLN A 133 -10.77 -3.35 -25.36
C GLN A 133 -10.57 -4.52 -24.39
N ILE A 134 -11.25 -4.50 -23.23
CA ILE A 134 -11.19 -5.58 -22.25
C ILE A 134 -11.74 -6.88 -22.83
N HIS A 135 -12.87 -6.81 -23.54
CA HIS A 135 -13.43 -7.98 -24.24
C HIS A 135 -12.42 -8.58 -25.23
N THR A 136 -11.77 -7.74 -26.05
CA THR A 136 -10.78 -8.20 -27.04
C THR A 136 -9.56 -8.86 -26.36
N ASP A 137 -9.05 -8.26 -25.29
CA ASP A 137 -7.91 -8.77 -24.51
C ASP A 137 -8.24 -10.12 -23.85
N ALA A 138 -9.50 -10.36 -23.47
CA ALA A 138 -9.94 -11.59 -22.80
C ALA A 138 -10.20 -12.76 -23.75
N LEU A 139 -10.42 -12.53 -25.06
CA LEU A 139 -10.72 -13.59 -26.02
C LEU A 139 -9.72 -14.76 -26.05
N PRO A 140 -8.38 -14.54 -25.97
CA PRO A 140 -7.42 -15.64 -25.90
C PRO A 140 -7.56 -16.51 -24.65
N MET A 141 -8.17 -15.99 -23.59
CA MET A 141 -8.37 -16.65 -22.30
C MET A 141 -9.80 -17.18 -22.10
N GLN A 142 -10.67 -17.11 -23.11
CA GLN A 142 -12.10 -17.45 -23.01
C GLN A 142 -12.42 -18.87 -22.51
N HIS A 143 -11.45 -19.78 -22.57
CA HIS A 143 -11.60 -21.17 -22.16
C HIS A 143 -11.22 -21.44 -20.71
N ASN A 144 -10.71 -20.44 -19.98
CA ASN A 144 -10.41 -20.55 -18.55
C ASN A 144 -11.32 -19.64 -17.70
N GLU A 145 -11.40 -19.94 -16.42
CA GLU A 145 -12.28 -19.25 -15.47
C GLU A 145 -11.98 -17.73 -15.39
N TYR A 146 -10.70 -17.35 -15.45
CA TYR A 146 -10.31 -15.93 -15.39
C TYR A 146 -10.79 -15.16 -16.62
N GLY A 147 -10.57 -15.72 -17.82
CA GLY A 147 -11.04 -15.09 -19.05
C GLY A 147 -12.55 -14.98 -19.13
N GLN A 148 -13.28 -16.00 -18.67
CA GLN A 148 -14.74 -15.95 -18.59
C GLN A 148 -15.22 -14.84 -17.66
N TYR A 149 -14.61 -14.68 -16.48
CA TYR A 149 -14.89 -13.59 -15.56
C TYR A 149 -14.71 -12.22 -16.24
N ILE A 150 -13.60 -12.01 -16.95
CA ILE A 150 -13.33 -10.75 -17.65
C ILE A 150 -14.33 -10.48 -18.77
N LEU A 151 -14.71 -11.52 -19.54
CA LEU A 151 -15.71 -11.37 -20.60
C LEU A 151 -17.09 -11.00 -20.05
N GLU A 152 -17.51 -11.61 -18.94
CA GLU A 152 -18.75 -11.26 -18.24
C GLU A 152 -18.72 -9.82 -17.72
N LEU A 153 -17.59 -9.42 -17.16
CA LEU A 153 -17.38 -8.05 -16.67
C LEU A 153 -17.48 -7.02 -17.80
N ALA A 154 -16.84 -7.28 -18.94
CA ALA A 154 -16.90 -6.41 -20.12
C ALA A 154 -18.33 -6.31 -20.67
N ALA A 155 -19.04 -7.42 -20.76
CA ALA A 155 -20.44 -7.46 -21.22
C ALA A 155 -21.37 -6.67 -20.27
N ALA A 156 -21.22 -6.82 -18.97
CA ALA A 156 -21.98 -6.09 -17.97
C ALA A 156 -21.74 -4.57 -18.07
N ALA A 157 -20.47 -4.17 -18.28
CA ALA A 157 -20.11 -2.75 -18.43
C ALA A 157 -20.71 -2.12 -19.70
N GLN A 158 -20.76 -2.86 -20.81
CA GLN A 158 -21.41 -2.41 -22.04
C GLN A 158 -22.91 -2.19 -21.87
N GLN A 159 -23.58 -3.08 -21.11
CA GLN A 159 -25.05 -3.01 -20.91
C GLN A 159 -25.48 -1.89 -19.98
N THR A 160 -24.67 -1.60 -18.97
CA THR A 160 -25.14 -0.73 -17.87
C THR A 160 -24.59 0.68 -17.90
N GLY A 161 -23.45 0.96 -18.55
CA GLY A 161 -22.76 2.27 -18.48
C GLY A 161 -22.43 2.69 -17.03
N LEU A 162 -22.64 1.80 -16.09
CA LEU A 162 -22.88 2.09 -14.67
C LEU A 162 -21.68 1.80 -13.77
N LEU A 163 -20.58 1.22 -14.27
CA LEU A 163 -19.44 0.91 -13.41
C LEU A 163 -18.70 2.15 -12.91
N ALA A 164 -18.89 3.31 -13.55
CA ALA A 164 -18.34 4.58 -13.09
C ALA A 164 -19.16 5.28 -11.98
N GLN A 165 -20.39 4.85 -11.71
CA GLN A 165 -21.26 5.53 -10.74
C GLN A 165 -21.37 4.85 -9.37
N GLN A 166 -21.01 3.59 -9.23
CA GLN A 166 -21.13 2.89 -7.94
C GLN A 166 -19.93 3.13 -6.97
N ASP A 167 -18.80 3.58 -7.47
CA ASP A 167 -17.63 3.84 -6.61
C ASP A 167 -17.65 5.24 -5.98
N ASP A 168 -18.45 6.18 -6.48
CA ASP A 168 -18.61 7.51 -5.86
C ASP A 168 -19.37 7.47 -4.52
N GLU A 169 -20.26 6.52 -4.32
CA GLU A 169 -21.00 6.37 -3.05
C GLU A 169 -20.23 5.52 -2.00
N ALA A 170 -19.42 4.57 -2.41
CA ALA A 170 -18.61 3.77 -1.50
C ALA A 170 -17.29 4.47 -1.09
N GLY A 171 -16.75 5.34 -1.93
CA GLY A 171 -15.57 6.16 -1.66
C GLY A 171 -15.79 7.26 -0.61
N ALA A 172 -17.03 7.67 -0.38
CA ALA A 172 -17.38 8.68 0.63
C ALA A 172 -17.33 8.16 2.08
N SER A 173 -17.21 6.85 2.29
CA SER A 173 -17.23 6.24 3.64
C SER A 173 -15.90 5.66 4.15
N GLY A 174 -14.82 5.83 3.45
CA GLY A 174 -13.58 5.27 4.01
C GLY A 174 -12.33 5.63 3.21
N VAL A 175 -11.59 6.46 3.75
CA VAL A 175 -10.28 7.02 3.41
C VAL A 175 -10.40 8.38 2.73
N THR A 176 -10.67 9.40 3.54
CA THR A 176 -10.14 10.74 3.27
C THR A 176 -8.61 10.59 3.29
N LEU A 177 -8.01 10.38 2.14
CA LEU A 177 -6.58 10.64 1.94
C LEU A 177 -6.41 12.11 2.29
N ALA A 178 -5.72 12.35 3.40
CA ALA A 178 -5.48 13.68 3.93
C ALA A 178 -5.02 14.64 2.83
N GLN A 179 -5.89 15.55 2.44
CA GLN A 179 -5.58 16.72 1.61
C GLN A 179 -4.81 17.79 2.40
N ASP A 180 -4.08 17.41 3.46
CA ASP A 180 -3.29 18.31 4.28
C ASP A 180 -1.83 17.88 4.37
N ILE A 181 -1.17 17.78 3.21
CA ILE A 181 0.29 17.96 3.14
C ILE A 181 0.52 19.39 2.65
N ALA A 182 0.17 20.36 3.48
CA ALA A 182 0.65 21.71 3.34
C ALA A 182 2.12 21.72 3.79
N VAL A 183 3.04 21.76 2.83
CA VAL A 183 4.44 22.10 3.07
C VAL A 183 4.45 23.56 3.56
N PRO A 184 4.91 23.86 4.78
CA PRO A 184 5.02 25.26 5.21
C PRO A 184 6.05 25.97 4.33
N ALA A 185 5.61 27.01 3.64
CA ALA A 185 6.48 27.91 2.90
C ALA A 185 7.48 28.55 3.86
N GLN A 186 8.77 28.38 3.60
CA GLN A 186 9.82 29.12 4.29
C GLN A 186 9.70 30.58 3.88
N THR A 187 9.12 31.40 4.74
CA THR A 187 9.23 32.88 4.63
C THR A 187 10.61 33.28 5.09
N GLY A 188 11.49 33.50 4.13
CA GLY A 188 12.75 34.18 4.33
C GLY A 188 12.49 35.63 4.75
N SER A 189 12.68 35.95 6.00
CA SER A 189 12.74 37.34 6.49
C SER A 189 14.18 37.79 6.47
N SER A 190 14.55 38.52 5.42
CA SER A 190 15.72 39.38 5.42
C SER A 190 15.42 40.61 6.27
N LYS A 191 15.99 40.73 7.47
CA LYS A 191 16.10 41.99 8.20
C LYS A 191 17.47 42.59 7.92
N THR A 192 17.48 43.60 7.06
CA THR A 192 18.51 44.59 6.98
C THR A 192 18.45 45.47 8.24
N SER A 193 19.50 45.46 9.01
CA SER A 193 19.75 46.41 10.06
C SER A 193 20.43 47.65 9.46
N GLY A 194 19.74 48.79 9.55
CA GLY A 194 20.32 50.11 9.38
C GLY A 194 20.48 50.80 10.76
N GLU A 195 21.65 51.25 11.00
CA GLU A 195 22.12 52.46 11.72
C GLU A 195 21.26 53.03 12.88
N ASN A 196 21.80 53.06 14.06
CA ASN A 196 22.44 54.15 14.78
C ASN A 196 23.08 53.67 16.09
#